data_bdec9fabd1e263e76300bc92d64cbb32
#
_entry.id   bdec9fabd1e263e76300bc92d64cbb32
#
_cell.length_a   1.000
_cell.length_b   1.000
_cell.length_c   1.000
_cell.angle_alpha   90.00
_cell.angle_beta   90.00
_cell.angle_gamma   90.00
#
_symmetry.space_group_name_H-M   'P 1'
#
loop_
_entity.id
_entity.type
_entity.pdbx_description
1 polymer ?
#
loop_
_entity_poly.entity_id
_entity_poly.type
_entity_poly.pdbx_seq_one_letter_code
_entity_poly.pdbx_strand_id
1 'polypeptide(L)'
;YALTVEPRTTLARQVRDGAVTLPGDSVQVRMLFRARERLRAAGYVHYEVSSYAKPGHRAVHNSSYWEMRPYLGLGPGAHGFAPPERRTNVRRPRQYIERATAAERPDPTDTLERLDPDTLAFERVMTGLRDLERGVDLAPDLGRFLPAAQAEAHAGRLRLEGTRAWLTDEGLRLMDSVLLRLLG
;
A
#
# COMPACT_ATOMS: atom_id res chain seq x y z
N TYR A 1 -11.15 4.65 2.16
CA TYR A 1 -10.06 5.61 1.89
C TYR A 1 -10.61 6.92 1.33
N ALA A 2 -9.80 7.98 1.38
CA ALA A 2 -10.17 9.27 0.82
C ALA A 2 -10.31 9.19 -0.70
N LEU A 3 -11.27 9.96 -1.24
CA LEU A 3 -11.45 10.05 -2.69
C LEU A 3 -10.29 10.82 -3.33
N THR A 4 -9.60 10.15 -4.24
CA THR A 4 -8.62 10.79 -5.11
C THR A 4 -9.28 11.20 -6.42
N VAL A 5 -9.06 12.44 -6.84
CA VAL A 5 -9.59 12.93 -8.13
C VAL A 5 -8.63 12.57 -9.23
N GLU A 6 -8.92 11.47 -9.92
CA GLU A 6 -8.09 10.98 -11.00
C GLU A 6 -8.17 11.90 -12.24
N PRO A 7 -7.02 12.23 -12.87
CA PRO A 7 -7.00 13.00 -14.11
C PRO A 7 -7.87 12.38 -15.20
N ARG A 8 -8.45 13.20 -16.05
CA ARG A 8 -9.28 12.78 -17.21
C ARG A 8 -10.62 12.13 -16.83
N THR A 9 -11.06 12.22 -15.57
CA THR A 9 -12.42 11.81 -15.14
C THR A 9 -13.43 12.94 -15.25
N THR A 10 -14.70 12.60 -15.24
CA THR A 10 -15.78 13.60 -15.17
C THR A 10 -15.68 14.43 -13.89
N LEU A 11 -15.35 13.80 -12.76
CA LEU A 11 -15.17 14.48 -11.50
C LEU A 11 -14.03 15.52 -11.57
N ALA A 12 -12.88 15.16 -12.17
CA ALA A 12 -11.76 16.10 -12.34
C ALA A 12 -12.18 17.34 -13.15
N ARG A 13 -13.00 17.16 -14.18
CA ARG A 13 -13.57 18.27 -14.96
C ARG A 13 -14.50 19.14 -14.12
N GLN A 14 -15.45 18.53 -13.38
CA GLN A 14 -16.38 19.23 -12.52
C GLN A 14 -15.70 20.04 -11.41
N VAL A 15 -14.63 19.50 -10.82
CA VAL A 15 -13.81 20.21 -9.82
C VAL A 15 -13.09 21.39 -10.45
N ARG A 16 -12.45 21.18 -11.60
CA ARG A 16 -11.75 22.24 -12.32
C ARG A 16 -12.69 23.38 -12.75
N ASP A 17 -13.89 23.02 -13.21
CA ASP A 17 -14.89 23.97 -13.71
C ASP A 17 -15.72 24.62 -12.55
N GLY A 18 -15.38 24.30 -11.29
CA GLY A 18 -16.04 24.86 -10.10
C GLY A 18 -17.44 24.29 -9.79
N ALA A 19 -17.91 23.31 -10.56
CA ALA A 19 -19.21 22.67 -10.35
C ALA A 19 -19.24 21.75 -9.11
N VAL A 20 -18.10 21.28 -8.66
CA VAL A 20 -17.94 20.48 -7.44
C VAL A 20 -16.79 21.03 -6.62
N THR A 21 -17.04 21.26 -5.33
CA THR A 21 -16.00 21.64 -4.36
C THR A 21 -15.70 20.44 -3.46
N LEU A 22 -14.45 20.05 -3.40
CA LEU A 22 -14.01 18.98 -2.51
C LEU A 22 -13.83 19.48 -1.08
N PRO A 23 -14.06 18.62 -0.07
CA PRO A 23 -13.68 18.93 1.29
C PRO A 23 -12.17 19.19 1.38
N GLY A 24 -11.75 20.21 2.11
CA GLY A 24 -10.33 20.42 2.39
C GLY A 24 -9.72 19.29 3.22
N ASP A 25 -8.39 19.15 3.19
CA ASP A 25 -7.65 18.02 3.78
C ASP A 25 -8.00 17.78 5.26
N SER A 26 -8.11 18.85 6.07
CA SER A 26 -8.48 18.72 7.48
C SER A 26 -9.88 18.11 7.69
N VAL A 27 -10.80 18.37 6.76
CA VAL A 27 -12.15 17.78 6.79
C VAL A 27 -12.07 16.31 6.39
N GLN A 28 -11.33 15.98 5.34
CA GLN A 28 -11.13 14.60 4.87
C GLN A 28 -10.51 13.74 5.97
N VAL A 29 -9.46 14.24 6.64
CA VAL A 29 -8.83 13.55 7.77
C VAL A 29 -9.86 13.31 8.90
N ARG A 30 -10.65 14.33 9.27
CA ARG A 30 -11.70 14.15 10.29
C ARG A 30 -12.74 13.11 9.87
N MET A 31 -13.12 13.06 8.59
CA MET A 31 -14.06 12.05 8.07
C MET A 31 -13.50 10.64 8.22
N LEU A 32 -12.22 10.43 7.85
CA LEU A 32 -11.56 9.13 7.98
C LEU A 32 -11.49 8.66 9.44
N PHE A 33 -11.08 9.55 10.36
CA PHE A 33 -11.01 9.20 11.79
C PHE A 33 -12.39 8.96 12.39
N ARG A 34 -13.42 9.72 11.97
CA ARG A 34 -14.79 9.48 12.38
C ARG A 34 -15.32 8.13 11.89
N ALA A 35 -15.03 7.76 10.66
CA ALA A 35 -15.36 6.42 10.12
C ALA A 35 -14.69 5.32 10.94
N ARG A 36 -13.39 5.48 11.25
CA ARG A 36 -12.61 4.56 12.08
C ARG A 36 -13.22 4.36 13.48
N GLU A 37 -13.60 5.45 14.15
CA GLU A 37 -14.25 5.40 15.46
C GLU A 37 -15.54 4.60 15.41
N ARG A 38 -16.40 4.86 14.42
CA ARG A 38 -17.67 4.15 14.24
C ARG A 38 -17.47 2.67 13.95
N LEU A 39 -16.51 2.34 13.09
CA LEU A 39 -16.19 0.94 12.76
C LEU A 39 -15.66 0.20 13.99
N ARG A 40 -14.74 0.82 14.75
CA ARG A 40 -14.25 0.24 16.00
C ARG A 40 -15.36 0.02 17.01
N ALA A 41 -16.24 0.99 17.19
CA ALA A 41 -17.41 0.86 18.08
C ALA A 41 -18.35 -0.27 17.64
N ALA A 42 -18.42 -0.57 16.33
CA ALA A 42 -19.16 -1.70 15.77
C ALA A 42 -18.36 -3.04 15.81
N GLY A 43 -17.20 -3.07 16.48
CA GLY A 43 -16.37 -4.26 16.68
C GLY A 43 -15.53 -4.66 15.48
N TYR A 44 -15.22 -3.72 14.57
CA TYR A 44 -14.25 -3.92 13.51
C TYR A 44 -12.85 -3.57 13.99
N VAL A 45 -11.87 -4.33 13.56
CA VAL A 45 -10.44 -4.07 13.74
C VAL A 45 -9.93 -3.31 12.51
N HIS A 46 -9.24 -2.19 12.73
CA HIS A 46 -8.49 -1.47 11.70
C HIS A 46 -7.14 -2.16 11.56
N TYR A 47 -7.05 -3.13 10.66
CA TYR A 47 -5.87 -4.01 10.57
C TYR A 47 -4.83 -3.54 9.55
N GLU A 48 -5.24 -2.71 8.59
CA GLU A 48 -4.32 -2.04 7.64
C GLU A 48 -4.87 -0.65 7.27
N VAL A 49 -4.05 0.17 6.63
CA VAL A 49 -4.29 1.61 6.44
C VAL A 49 -5.69 1.95 5.92
N SER A 50 -6.25 1.12 5.04
CA SER A 50 -7.53 1.39 4.36
C SER A 50 -8.62 0.38 4.66
N SER A 51 -8.35 -0.68 5.44
CA SER A 51 -9.30 -1.78 5.61
C SER A 51 -9.61 -2.11 7.06
N TYR A 52 -10.84 -2.49 7.26
CA TYR A 52 -11.41 -2.90 8.54
C TYR A 52 -12.07 -4.26 8.40
N ALA A 53 -11.94 -5.10 9.40
CA ALA A 53 -12.56 -6.43 9.40
C ALA A 53 -13.06 -6.82 10.79
N LYS A 54 -14.06 -7.68 10.86
CA LYS A 54 -14.37 -8.41 12.11
C LYS A 54 -13.20 -9.34 12.44
N PRO A 55 -12.96 -9.67 13.72
CA PRO A 55 -11.94 -10.64 14.10
C PRO A 55 -12.05 -11.93 13.28
N GLY A 56 -10.93 -12.39 12.73
CA GLY A 56 -10.88 -13.60 11.88
C GLY A 56 -11.30 -13.40 10.40
N HIS A 57 -11.75 -12.21 9.99
CA HIS A 57 -12.27 -11.94 8.64
C HIS A 57 -11.43 -10.96 7.81
N ARG A 58 -10.11 -10.90 8.05
CA ARG A 58 -9.21 -10.07 7.25
C ARG A 58 -9.14 -10.56 5.80
N ALA A 59 -8.92 -9.63 4.88
CA ALA A 59 -8.62 -9.96 3.50
C ALA A 59 -7.24 -10.62 3.38
N VAL A 60 -7.20 -11.95 3.30
CA VAL A 60 -5.94 -12.73 3.26
C VAL A 60 -5.09 -12.32 2.07
N HIS A 61 -5.70 -12.16 0.89
CA HIS A 61 -4.99 -11.77 -0.32
C HIS A 61 -4.34 -10.38 -0.19
N ASN A 62 -5.08 -9.36 0.30
CA ASN A 62 -4.51 -8.03 0.51
C ASN A 62 -3.39 -8.04 1.55
N SER A 63 -3.54 -8.81 2.62
CA SER A 63 -2.50 -8.93 3.64
C SER A 63 -1.20 -9.51 3.07
N SER A 64 -1.28 -10.39 2.08
CA SER A 64 -0.09 -10.94 1.42
C SER A 64 0.73 -9.90 0.66
N TYR A 65 0.11 -8.83 0.15
CA TYR A 65 0.84 -7.72 -0.45
C TYR A 65 1.67 -6.94 0.58
N TRP A 66 1.11 -6.71 1.76
CA TRP A 66 1.81 -5.99 2.84
C TRP A 66 2.97 -6.81 3.41
N GLU A 67 2.92 -8.13 3.26
CA GLU A 67 4.00 -9.05 3.63
C GLU A 67 4.99 -9.31 2.47
N MET A 68 4.79 -8.68 1.31
CA MET A 68 5.57 -8.91 0.08
C MET A 68 5.65 -10.40 -0.30
N ARG A 69 4.58 -11.15 -0.08
CA ARG A 69 4.51 -12.56 -0.52
C ARG A 69 4.42 -12.64 -2.04
N PRO A 70 4.99 -13.68 -2.66
CA PRO A 70 4.81 -13.93 -4.07
C PRO A 70 3.33 -14.09 -4.44
N TYR A 71 2.94 -13.53 -5.59
CA TYR A 71 1.61 -13.72 -6.16
C TYR A 71 1.64 -13.70 -7.68
N LEU A 72 0.66 -14.38 -8.28
CA LEU A 72 0.47 -14.43 -9.73
C LEU A 72 -0.54 -13.39 -10.18
N GLY A 73 -0.19 -12.65 -11.23
CA GLY A 73 -1.11 -11.76 -11.93
C GLY A 73 -1.90 -12.54 -12.98
N LEU A 74 -3.20 -12.70 -12.79
CA LEU A 74 -4.08 -13.37 -13.74
C LEU A 74 -4.93 -12.36 -14.50
N GLY A 75 -4.91 -12.42 -15.81
CA GLY A 75 -5.68 -11.57 -16.70
C GLY A 75 -4.92 -10.40 -17.33
N PRO A 76 -5.57 -9.66 -18.27
CA PRO A 76 -4.97 -8.53 -18.96
C PRO A 76 -4.60 -7.41 -17.98
N GLY A 77 -3.38 -6.88 -18.09
CA GLY A 77 -2.87 -5.81 -17.25
C GLY A 77 -2.63 -6.19 -15.78
N ALA A 78 -2.78 -7.47 -15.42
CA ALA A 78 -2.53 -7.92 -14.07
C ALA A 78 -1.02 -7.89 -13.75
N HIS A 79 -0.71 -7.59 -12.49
CA HIS A 79 0.65 -7.60 -11.97
C HIS A 79 0.90 -8.90 -11.21
N GLY A 80 2.09 -9.48 -11.37
CA GLY A 80 2.60 -10.58 -10.58
C GLY A 80 3.89 -10.16 -9.88
N PHE A 81 4.18 -10.79 -8.75
CA PHE A 81 5.38 -10.54 -7.97
C PHE A 81 5.97 -11.84 -7.45
N ALA A 82 7.24 -12.05 -7.72
CA ALA A 82 8.05 -13.13 -7.16
C ALA A 82 9.45 -12.55 -6.90
N PRO A 83 9.77 -12.12 -5.68
CA PRO A 83 11.02 -11.38 -5.42
C PRO A 83 12.24 -12.05 -6.02
N PRO A 84 13.14 -11.31 -6.68
CA PRO A 84 13.13 -9.85 -6.88
C PRO A 84 12.35 -9.38 -8.13
N GLU A 85 11.57 -10.22 -8.77
CA GLU A 85 10.92 -9.92 -10.05
C GLU A 85 9.47 -9.46 -9.88
N ARG A 86 9.13 -8.40 -10.64
CA ARG A 86 7.77 -7.92 -10.83
C ARG A 86 7.41 -8.03 -12.30
N ARG A 87 6.22 -8.58 -12.61
CA ARG A 87 5.73 -8.78 -13.97
C ARG A 87 4.42 -8.05 -14.18
N THR A 88 4.21 -7.55 -15.39
CA THR A 88 2.92 -7.01 -15.80
C THR A 88 2.47 -7.70 -17.06
N ASN A 89 1.24 -8.16 -17.11
CA ASN A 89 0.66 -8.76 -18.30
C ASN A 89 0.23 -7.67 -19.30
N VAL A 90 0.18 -8.04 -20.59
CA VAL A 90 -0.34 -7.15 -21.63
C VAL A 90 -1.76 -6.71 -21.30
N ARG A 91 -2.04 -5.42 -21.54
CA ARG A 91 -3.32 -4.80 -21.13
C ARG A 91 -4.48 -5.10 -22.07
N ARG A 92 -4.21 -5.37 -23.35
CA ARG A 92 -5.25 -5.62 -24.37
C ARG A 92 -5.75 -7.06 -24.22
N PRO A 93 -7.06 -7.30 -23.96
CA PRO A 93 -7.59 -8.64 -23.73
C PRO A 93 -7.29 -9.63 -24.85
N ARG A 94 -7.45 -9.23 -26.13
CA ARG A 94 -7.15 -10.07 -27.27
C ARG A 94 -5.68 -10.51 -27.29
N GLN A 95 -4.77 -9.58 -27.12
CA GLN A 95 -3.33 -9.85 -27.09
C GLN A 95 -2.95 -10.74 -25.88
N TYR A 96 -3.60 -10.53 -24.73
CA TYR A 96 -3.41 -11.39 -23.56
C TYR A 96 -3.80 -12.84 -23.88
N ILE A 97 -4.98 -13.06 -24.48
CA ILE A 97 -5.46 -14.40 -24.86
C ILE A 97 -4.49 -15.04 -25.85
N GLU A 98 -4.13 -14.33 -26.91
CA GLU A 98 -3.19 -14.82 -27.94
C GLU A 98 -1.87 -15.27 -27.33
N ARG A 99 -1.28 -14.47 -26.43
CA ARG A 99 0.00 -14.82 -25.76
C ARG A 99 -0.16 -15.91 -24.71
N ALA A 100 -1.21 -15.87 -23.90
CA ALA A 100 -1.44 -16.84 -22.83
C ALA A 100 -1.79 -18.24 -23.35
N THR A 101 -2.29 -18.35 -24.58
CA THR A 101 -2.68 -19.63 -25.23
C THR A 101 -1.73 -20.05 -26.35
N ALA A 102 -0.60 -19.37 -26.51
CA ALA A 102 0.40 -19.76 -27.50
C ALA A 102 0.94 -21.17 -27.25
N ALA A 103 0.98 -22.01 -28.28
CA ALA A 103 1.26 -23.44 -28.14
C ALA A 103 2.69 -23.75 -27.64
N GLU A 104 3.67 -22.96 -28.10
CA GLU A 104 5.09 -23.27 -27.78
C GLU A 104 5.61 -22.54 -26.53
N ARG A 105 5.17 -21.33 -26.27
CA ARG A 105 5.60 -20.51 -25.11
C ARG A 105 4.49 -19.56 -24.67
N PRO A 106 3.55 -20.05 -23.86
CA PRO A 106 2.50 -19.18 -23.32
C PRO A 106 3.11 -18.18 -22.33
N ASP A 107 3.28 -16.93 -22.75
CA ASP A 107 3.79 -15.85 -21.89
C ASP A 107 3.06 -14.54 -22.19
N PRO A 108 2.07 -14.18 -21.36
CA PRO A 108 1.35 -12.91 -21.51
C PRO A 108 2.10 -11.71 -20.93
N THR A 109 3.33 -11.87 -20.48
CA THR A 109 4.13 -10.80 -19.88
C THR A 109 4.42 -9.69 -20.89
N ASP A 110 4.12 -8.46 -20.49
CA ASP A 110 4.46 -7.23 -21.23
C ASP A 110 5.76 -6.63 -20.70
N THR A 111 5.87 -6.51 -19.37
CA THR A 111 7.06 -6.00 -18.71
C THR A 111 7.55 -6.95 -17.62
N LEU A 112 8.86 -7.05 -17.52
CA LEU A 112 9.57 -7.73 -16.44
C LEU A 112 10.55 -6.71 -15.83
N GLU A 113 10.34 -6.39 -14.57
CA GLU A 113 11.20 -5.54 -13.77
C GLU A 113 11.94 -6.41 -12.74
N ARG A 114 13.24 -6.24 -12.61
CA ARG A 114 14.02 -6.84 -11.53
C ARG A 114 14.39 -5.76 -10.54
N LEU A 115 13.79 -5.82 -9.38
CA LEU A 115 14.02 -4.87 -8.31
C LEU A 115 15.42 -5.08 -7.72
N ASP A 116 16.14 -3.99 -7.54
CA ASP A 116 17.41 -4.00 -6.82
C ASP A 116 17.18 -4.17 -5.31
N PRO A 117 18.22 -4.56 -4.54
CA PRO A 117 18.08 -4.79 -3.10
C PRO A 117 17.61 -3.57 -2.31
N ASP A 118 17.97 -2.34 -2.74
CA ASP A 118 17.59 -1.12 -2.06
C ASP A 118 16.12 -0.79 -2.27
N THR A 119 15.63 -0.94 -3.50
CA THR A 119 14.21 -0.82 -3.84
C THR A 119 13.38 -1.85 -3.08
N LEU A 120 13.82 -3.12 -3.03
CA LEU A 120 13.13 -4.16 -2.26
C LEU A 120 13.07 -3.85 -0.77
N ALA A 121 14.18 -3.40 -0.19
CA ALA A 121 14.24 -3.03 1.23
C ALA A 121 13.28 -1.88 1.54
N PHE A 122 13.26 -0.85 0.69
CA PHE A 122 12.33 0.27 0.84
C PHE A 122 10.86 -0.18 0.72
N GLU A 123 10.54 -0.97 -0.31
CA GLU A 123 9.17 -1.47 -0.50
C GLU A 123 8.71 -2.33 0.69
N ARG A 124 9.61 -3.12 1.30
CA ARG A 124 9.30 -3.88 2.52
C ARG A 124 8.94 -2.98 3.69
N VAL A 125 9.62 -1.86 3.87
CA VAL A 125 9.27 -0.87 4.91
C VAL A 125 7.94 -0.21 4.58
N MET A 126 7.79 0.25 3.34
CA MET A 126 6.59 0.93 2.86
C MET A 126 5.34 0.06 2.98
N THR A 127 5.41 -1.20 2.56
CA THR A 127 4.28 -2.14 2.63
C THR A 127 4.04 -2.63 4.05
N GLY A 128 5.09 -2.97 4.79
CA GLY A 128 4.97 -3.46 6.16
C GLY A 128 4.38 -2.45 7.13
N LEU A 129 4.65 -1.15 6.97
CA LEU A 129 4.01 -0.10 7.76
C LEU A 129 2.51 0.06 7.46
N ARG A 130 2.01 -0.48 6.34
CA ARG A 130 0.57 -0.52 6.05
C ARG A 130 -0.19 -1.54 6.89
N ASP A 131 0.46 -2.59 7.38
CA ASP A 131 -0.13 -3.52 8.35
C ASP A 131 -0.04 -2.90 9.76
N LEU A 132 -1.17 -2.39 10.25
CA LEU A 132 -1.25 -1.68 11.53
C LEU A 132 -1.17 -2.58 12.75
N GLU A 133 -1.30 -3.90 12.56
CA GLU A 133 -1.21 -4.86 13.66
C GLU A 133 0.15 -5.55 13.73
N ARG A 134 0.72 -5.94 12.60
CA ARG A 134 2.04 -6.59 12.54
C ARG A 134 3.17 -5.60 12.50
N GLY A 135 2.97 -4.47 11.81
CA GLY A 135 4.03 -3.52 11.53
C GLY A 135 5.15 -4.12 10.69
N VAL A 136 6.30 -3.48 10.69
CA VAL A 136 7.50 -3.94 10.00
C VAL A 136 8.64 -4.20 10.97
N ASP A 137 9.34 -5.32 10.80
CA ASP A 137 10.58 -5.60 11.49
C ASP A 137 11.76 -5.06 10.68
N LEU A 138 12.51 -4.14 11.26
CA LEU A 138 13.66 -3.48 10.65
C LEU A 138 14.98 -4.26 10.82
N ALA A 139 14.97 -5.44 11.44
CA ALA A 139 16.13 -6.30 11.53
C ALA A 139 15.93 -7.59 10.70
N PRO A 140 17.05 -8.21 10.21
CA PRO A 140 18.41 -7.64 10.15
C PRO A 140 18.63 -6.76 8.90
N ASP A 141 17.86 -7.02 7.79
CA ASP A 141 18.18 -6.48 6.46
C ASP A 141 17.77 -5.01 6.27
N LEU A 142 16.92 -4.51 7.15
CA LEU A 142 16.36 -3.15 7.11
C LEU A 142 16.97 -2.23 8.17
N GLY A 143 18.04 -2.64 8.83
CA GLY A 143 18.68 -1.91 9.94
C GLY A 143 19.10 -0.48 9.59
N ARG A 144 19.36 -0.19 8.32
CA ARG A 144 19.68 1.17 7.84
C ARG A 144 18.55 2.18 8.06
N PHE A 145 17.29 1.73 8.15
CA PHE A 145 16.13 2.57 8.42
C PHE A 145 15.90 2.84 9.91
N LEU A 146 16.59 2.11 10.78
CA LEU A 146 16.38 2.17 12.23
C LEU A 146 16.64 3.56 12.83
N PRO A 147 17.72 4.29 12.47
CA PRO A 147 17.96 5.64 13.01
C PRO A 147 16.83 6.61 12.67
N ALA A 148 16.35 6.59 11.41
CA ALA A 148 15.23 7.43 10.99
C ALA A 148 13.92 7.00 11.66
N ALA A 149 13.68 5.69 11.83
CA ALA A 149 12.53 5.17 12.56
C ALA A 149 12.54 5.57 14.04
N GLN A 150 13.71 5.62 14.68
CA GLN A 150 13.87 6.15 16.04
C GLN A 150 13.52 7.63 16.12
N ALA A 151 13.96 8.44 15.16
CA ALA A 151 13.61 9.86 15.08
C ALA A 151 12.09 10.06 14.91
N GLU A 152 11.45 9.25 14.05
CA GLU A 152 10.00 9.28 13.85
C GLU A 152 9.24 8.79 15.10
N ALA A 153 9.80 7.86 15.86
CA ALA A 153 9.24 7.42 17.14
C ALA A 153 9.34 8.50 18.21
N HIS A 154 10.47 9.19 18.34
CA HIS A 154 10.62 10.34 19.23
C HIS A 154 9.65 11.47 18.89
N ALA A 155 9.35 11.64 17.61
CA ALA A 155 8.36 12.60 17.13
C ALA A 155 6.90 12.12 17.27
N GLY A 156 6.67 10.94 17.86
CA GLY A 156 5.35 10.37 18.12
C GLY A 156 4.62 9.82 16.89
N ARG A 157 5.29 9.69 15.75
CA ARG A 157 4.68 9.19 14.51
C ARG A 157 4.84 7.70 14.29
N LEU A 158 5.87 7.09 14.87
CA LEU A 158 6.02 5.63 14.96
C LEU A 158 5.99 5.17 16.41
N ARG A 159 5.59 3.93 16.61
CA ARG A 159 5.86 3.15 17.80
C ARG A 159 6.96 2.15 17.46
N LEU A 160 7.97 2.03 18.30
CA LEU A 160 9.05 1.07 18.19
C LEU A 160 9.07 0.14 19.41
N GLU A 161 9.20 -1.17 19.15
CA GLU A 161 9.47 -2.19 20.16
C GLU A 161 10.64 -3.04 19.64
N GLY A 162 11.82 -2.82 20.18
CA GLY A 162 13.06 -3.35 19.64
C GLY A 162 13.30 -2.82 18.23
N THR A 163 13.28 -3.70 17.24
CA THR A 163 13.43 -3.35 15.82
C THR A 163 12.12 -3.28 15.06
N ARG A 164 10.99 -3.55 15.72
CA ARG A 164 9.68 -3.55 15.07
C ARG A 164 9.01 -2.20 15.18
N ALA A 165 8.52 -1.71 14.04
CA ALA A 165 7.91 -0.40 13.89
C ALA A 165 6.44 -0.51 13.45
N TRP A 166 5.60 0.38 14.01
CA TRP A 166 4.20 0.59 13.61
C TRP A 166 3.90 2.07 13.49
N LEU A 167 2.98 2.41 12.60
CA LEU A 167 2.40 3.76 12.57
C LEU A 167 1.56 4.00 13.84
N THR A 168 1.75 5.17 14.44
CA THR A 168 0.79 5.72 15.41
C THR A 168 -0.39 6.37 14.68
N ASP A 169 -1.39 6.86 15.40
CA ASP A 169 -2.48 7.63 14.80
C ASP A 169 -1.97 8.90 14.10
N GLU A 170 -0.95 9.55 14.64
CA GLU A 170 -0.31 10.70 13.99
C GLU A 170 0.53 10.28 12.79
N GLY A 171 1.27 9.16 12.88
CA GLY A 171 1.99 8.60 11.76
C GLY A 171 1.07 8.18 10.62
N LEU A 172 -0.11 7.63 10.93
CA LEU A 172 -1.11 7.26 9.93
C LEU A 172 -1.63 8.49 9.15
N ARG A 173 -1.79 9.64 9.82
CA ARG A 173 -2.18 10.91 9.16
C ARG A 173 -1.10 11.44 8.23
N LEU A 174 0.16 11.16 8.53
CA LEU A 174 1.34 11.70 7.86
C LEU A 174 2.16 10.60 7.17
N MET A 175 1.53 9.49 6.81
CA MET A 175 2.23 8.27 6.36
C MET A 175 3.23 8.54 5.24
N ASP A 176 2.84 9.27 4.20
CA ASP A 176 3.75 9.57 3.08
C ASP A 176 4.95 10.39 3.54
N SER A 177 4.75 11.35 4.46
CA SER A 177 5.82 12.13 5.04
C SER A 177 6.74 11.30 5.95
N VAL A 178 6.19 10.33 6.68
CA VAL A 178 6.98 9.36 7.47
C VAL A 178 7.83 8.51 6.54
N LEU A 179 7.26 7.96 5.49
CA LEU A 179 7.97 7.15 4.50
C LEU A 179 9.11 7.93 3.83
N LEU A 180 8.87 9.17 3.42
CA LEU A 180 9.91 10.03 2.83
C LEU A 180 11.07 10.27 3.80
N ARG A 181 10.81 10.46 5.09
CA ARG A 181 11.87 10.64 6.11
C ARG A 181 12.61 9.35 6.45
N LEU A 182 11.98 8.19 6.28
CA LEU A 182 12.67 6.90 6.42
C LEU A 182 13.64 6.64 5.25
N LEU A 183 13.40 7.25 4.11
CA LEU A 183 14.28 7.14 2.94
C LEU A 183 15.55 8.01 3.01
N GLY A 184 15.51 9.12 3.72
CA GLY A 184 16.56 10.14 3.82
C GLY A 184 16.37 11.23 2.79
#